data_ba9d3aee4467593041ab10fe2183146e
#
_entry.id   ba9d3aee4467593041ab10fe2183146e
#
_cell.length_a   1.000
_cell.length_b   1.000
_cell.length_c   1.000
_cell.angle_alpha   90.00
_cell.angle_beta   90.00
_cell.angle_gamma   90.00
#
_symmetry.space_group_name_H-M   'P 1'
#
loop_
_entity.id
_entity.type
_entity.pdbx_description
1 polymer ?
#
loop_
_entity_poly.entity_id
_entity_poly.type
_entity_poly.pdbx_seq_one_letter_code
_entity_poly.pdbx_strand_id
1 'polypeptide(L)'
;ERVRLGVCIGEFHNKLMDRMLEDARVSAEAMGATIDKVVWVPGTYEAPLVVENMLQDPTLDACVVLGYIEKGSTLHGQEMGATFSIIAKQLELEYGKPVGMGIIGPGATAEQAEMRVAYAGNAVRASVRMAR
;
A
#
# COMPACT_ATOMS: atom_id res chain seq x y z
N GLU A 1 22.00 -4.48 -3.17
CA GLU A 1 21.12 -5.24 -4.03
C GLU A 1 19.79 -4.53 -4.21
N ARG A 2 19.25 -4.55 -5.45
CA ARG A 2 18.05 -3.79 -5.75
C ARG A 2 16.79 -4.53 -5.27
N VAL A 3 15.98 -3.84 -4.47
CA VAL A 3 14.70 -4.37 -4.02
C VAL A 3 13.65 -4.09 -5.10
N ARG A 4 12.89 -5.12 -5.47
CA ARG A 4 11.85 -5.06 -6.49
C ARG A 4 10.50 -5.07 -5.81
N LEU A 5 9.71 -4.02 -6.08
CA LEU A 5 8.44 -3.80 -5.38
C LEU A 5 7.25 -4.01 -6.30
N GLY A 6 6.19 -4.61 -5.76
CA GLY A 6 4.87 -4.57 -6.35
C GLY A 6 4.03 -3.55 -5.59
N VAL A 7 3.22 -2.80 -6.28
CA VAL A 7 2.31 -1.82 -5.68
C VAL A 7 0.88 -2.19 -6.01
N CYS A 8 0.07 -2.36 -4.97
CA CYS A 8 -1.38 -2.54 -5.07
C CYS A 8 -2.01 -1.23 -4.63
N ILE A 9 -2.79 -0.61 -5.50
CA ILE A 9 -3.29 0.74 -5.25
C ILE A 9 -4.80 0.81 -5.53
N GLY A 10 -5.55 1.41 -4.60
CA GLY A 10 -6.98 1.58 -4.73
C GLY A 10 -7.34 2.69 -5.70
N GLU A 11 -8.46 2.52 -6.42
CA GLU A 11 -8.93 3.50 -7.41
C GLU A 11 -9.77 4.61 -6.79
N PHE A 12 -10.26 4.41 -5.59
CA PHE A 12 -11.09 5.40 -4.91
C PHE A 12 -10.28 6.68 -4.68
N HIS A 13 -10.84 7.83 -5.12
CA HIS A 13 -10.13 9.12 -5.13
C HIS A 13 -8.86 9.08 -5.98
N ASN A 14 -9.02 8.74 -7.24
CA ASN A 14 -7.91 8.43 -8.13
C ASN A 14 -6.88 9.56 -8.28
N LYS A 15 -7.29 10.84 -8.22
CA LYS A 15 -6.33 11.95 -8.27
C LYS A 15 -5.39 11.94 -7.08
N LEU A 16 -5.93 11.67 -5.89
CA LEU A 16 -5.12 11.52 -4.69
C LEU A 16 -4.22 10.30 -4.81
N MET A 17 -4.76 9.19 -5.30
CA MET A 17 -4.00 7.96 -5.47
C MET A 17 -2.88 8.14 -6.50
N ASP A 18 -3.11 8.88 -7.57
CA ASP A 18 -2.06 9.18 -8.55
C ASP A 18 -0.87 9.90 -7.88
N ARG A 19 -1.15 10.84 -6.97
CA ARG A 19 -0.09 11.54 -6.25
C ARG A 19 0.62 10.63 -5.27
N MET A 20 -0.11 9.72 -4.62
CA MET A 20 0.50 8.73 -3.75
C MET A 20 1.41 7.78 -4.52
N LEU A 21 0.98 7.37 -5.70
CA LEU A 21 1.82 6.51 -6.55
C LEU A 21 3.09 7.25 -6.98
N GLU A 22 2.99 8.52 -7.32
CA GLU A 22 4.15 9.31 -7.69
C GLU A 22 5.12 9.46 -6.50
N ASP A 23 4.58 9.71 -5.31
CA ASP A 23 5.41 9.78 -4.10
C ASP A 23 6.11 8.44 -3.85
N ALA A 24 5.41 7.33 -4.07
CA ALA A 24 6.00 6.01 -3.95
C ALA A 24 7.14 5.80 -4.95
N ARG A 25 6.95 6.23 -6.20
CA ARG A 25 7.99 6.11 -7.23
C ARG A 25 9.24 6.92 -6.90
N VAL A 26 9.04 8.15 -6.45
CA VAL A 26 10.17 9.02 -6.07
C VAL A 26 10.92 8.41 -4.89
N SER A 27 10.19 7.90 -3.90
CA SER A 27 10.81 7.31 -2.72
C SER A 27 11.56 6.01 -3.05
N ALA A 28 11.00 5.18 -3.93
CA ALA A 28 11.67 3.96 -4.36
C ALA A 28 12.98 4.27 -5.08
N GLU A 29 12.95 5.22 -6.00
CA GLU A 29 14.15 5.63 -6.73
C GLU A 29 15.22 6.14 -5.77
N ALA A 30 14.83 6.97 -4.79
CA ALA A 30 15.77 7.49 -3.79
C ALA A 30 16.41 6.39 -2.95
N MET A 31 15.73 5.26 -2.78
CA MET A 31 16.23 4.11 -2.02
C MET A 31 16.97 3.08 -2.89
N GLY A 32 17.10 3.32 -4.18
CA GLY A 32 17.70 2.36 -5.10
C GLY A 32 16.83 1.13 -5.34
N ALA A 33 15.53 1.26 -5.13
CA ALA A 33 14.55 0.21 -5.38
C ALA A 33 13.80 0.50 -6.69
N THR A 34 13.10 -0.51 -7.20
CA THR A 34 12.26 -0.35 -8.39
C THR A 34 10.85 -0.79 -8.12
N ILE A 35 9.88 -0.13 -8.75
CA ILE A 35 8.49 -0.57 -8.75
C ILE A 35 8.29 -1.32 -10.06
N ASP A 36 8.25 -2.64 -9.98
CA ASP A 36 8.21 -3.51 -11.16
C ASP A 36 6.79 -3.85 -11.59
N LYS A 37 5.82 -3.68 -10.69
CA LYS A 37 4.43 -4.03 -10.99
C LYS A 37 3.49 -3.12 -10.23
N VAL A 38 2.46 -2.62 -10.91
CA VAL A 38 1.41 -1.81 -10.29
C VAL A 38 0.08 -2.42 -10.69
N VAL A 39 -0.75 -2.73 -9.69
CA VAL A 39 -2.10 -3.25 -9.93
C VAL A 39 -3.09 -2.34 -9.22
N TRP A 40 -4.04 -1.80 -9.98
CA TRP A 40 -5.13 -0.98 -9.44
C TRP A 40 -6.29 -1.88 -9.04
N VAL A 41 -6.86 -1.64 -7.88
CA VAL A 41 -8.02 -2.37 -7.37
C VAL A 41 -9.15 -1.39 -7.06
N PRO A 42 -10.42 -1.85 -7.08
CA PRO A 42 -11.55 -0.95 -6.84
C PRO A 42 -11.47 -0.23 -5.49
N GLY A 43 -11.03 -0.91 -4.45
CA GLY A 43 -10.88 -0.34 -3.12
C GLY A 43 -9.92 -1.15 -2.29
N THR A 44 -9.59 -0.64 -1.09
CA THR A 44 -8.63 -1.29 -0.21
C THR A 44 -9.07 -2.70 0.19
N TYR A 45 -10.37 -2.92 0.34
CA TYR A 45 -10.89 -4.22 0.76
C TYR A 45 -10.63 -5.33 -0.27
N GLU A 46 -10.39 -4.98 -1.54
CA GLU A 46 -10.07 -5.93 -2.60
C GLU A 46 -8.57 -6.21 -2.73
N ALA A 47 -7.74 -5.52 -1.94
CA ALA A 47 -6.29 -5.65 -2.03
C ALA A 47 -5.72 -7.02 -1.60
N PRO A 48 -6.29 -7.74 -0.61
CA PRO A 48 -5.64 -8.96 -0.12
C PRO A 48 -5.32 -9.99 -1.18
N LEU A 49 -6.20 -10.19 -2.17
CA LEU A 49 -5.94 -11.16 -3.24
C LEU A 49 -4.73 -10.74 -4.08
N VAL A 50 -4.64 -9.47 -4.41
CA VAL A 50 -3.51 -8.93 -5.18
C VAL A 50 -2.23 -9.00 -4.37
N VAL A 51 -2.30 -8.66 -3.08
CA VAL A 51 -1.14 -8.75 -2.18
C VAL A 51 -0.61 -10.17 -2.13
N GLU A 52 -1.49 -11.15 -1.94
CA GLU A 52 -1.07 -12.54 -1.91
C GLU A 52 -0.39 -12.94 -3.21
N ASN A 53 -0.97 -12.57 -4.35
CA ASN A 53 -0.37 -12.89 -5.66
C ASN A 53 1.02 -12.26 -5.81
N MET A 54 1.19 -11.02 -5.34
CA MET A 54 2.48 -10.35 -5.39
C MET A 54 3.52 -11.02 -4.49
N LEU A 55 3.11 -11.45 -3.30
CA LEU A 55 4.02 -12.12 -2.38
C LEU A 55 4.44 -13.50 -2.89
N GLN A 56 3.61 -14.14 -3.68
CA GLN A 56 3.94 -15.41 -4.33
C GLN A 56 4.84 -15.24 -5.56
N ASP A 57 4.94 -14.04 -6.08
CA ASP A 57 5.71 -13.76 -7.29
C ASP A 57 7.20 -13.74 -6.96
N PRO A 58 8.00 -14.67 -7.52
CA PRO A 58 9.42 -14.74 -7.21
C PRO A 58 10.22 -13.55 -7.74
N THR A 59 9.64 -12.75 -8.62
CA THR A 59 10.31 -11.55 -9.15
C THR A 59 10.13 -10.33 -8.27
N LEU A 60 9.28 -10.40 -7.23
CA LEU A 60 9.03 -9.29 -6.32
C LEU A 60 9.56 -9.62 -4.92
N ASP A 61 10.20 -8.64 -4.31
CA ASP A 61 10.79 -8.79 -2.99
C ASP A 61 9.87 -8.27 -1.88
N ALA A 62 8.93 -7.40 -2.22
CA ALA A 62 8.00 -6.81 -1.27
C ALA A 62 6.78 -6.28 -1.99
N CYS A 63 5.74 -6.02 -1.24
CA CYS A 63 4.50 -5.42 -1.74
C CYS A 63 4.20 -4.15 -0.94
N VAL A 64 3.73 -3.12 -1.62
CA VAL A 64 3.27 -1.89 -0.98
C VAL A 64 1.82 -1.68 -1.36
N VAL A 65 0.98 -1.42 -0.36
CA VAL A 65 -0.45 -1.17 -0.58
C VAL A 65 -0.73 0.30 -0.33
N LEU A 66 -1.32 0.95 -1.31
CA LEU A 66 -1.72 2.36 -1.23
C LEU A 66 -3.23 2.44 -1.33
N GLY A 67 -3.85 3.19 -0.43
CA GLY A 67 -5.29 3.33 -0.45
C GLY A 67 -5.77 4.44 0.47
N TYR A 68 -7.04 4.76 0.32
CA TYR A 68 -7.70 5.75 1.14
C TYR A 68 -9.06 5.23 1.56
N ILE A 69 -9.29 5.17 2.87
CA ILE A 69 -10.57 4.78 3.46
C ILE A 69 -11.17 6.06 4.07
N GLU A 70 -12.11 6.65 3.34
CA GLU A 70 -12.71 7.90 3.77
C GLU A 70 -13.56 7.73 5.02
N LYS A 71 -13.59 8.79 5.84
CA LYS A 71 -14.46 8.84 7.01
C LYS A 71 -15.91 8.87 6.55
N GLY A 72 -16.69 7.85 6.95
CA GLY A 72 -18.11 7.78 6.67
C GLY A 72 -18.95 8.03 7.91
N SER A 73 -20.26 7.88 7.75
CA SER A 73 -21.23 8.03 8.83
C SER A 73 -21.38 6.77 9.69
N THR A 74 -20.73 5.68 9.29
CA THR A 74 -20.80 4.39 10.00
C THR A 74 -19.40 3.91 10.33
N LEU A 75 -19.30 2.83 11.11
CA LEU A 75 -18.01 2.20 11.44
C LEU A 75 -17.50 1.26 10.36
N HIS A 76 -18.18 1.16 9.20
CA HIS A 76 -17.81 0.22 8.14
C HIS A 76 -16.37 0.41 7.66
N GLY A 77 -15.95 1.66 7.45
CA GLY A 77 -14.58 1.93 7.02
C GLY A 77 -13.53 1.49 8.04
N GLN A 78 -13.83 1.70 9.33
CA GLN A 78 -12.92 1.25 10.39
C GLN A 78 -12.82 -0.26 10.44
N GLU A 79 -13.93 -0.96 10.29
CA GLU A 79 -13.95 -2.42 10.28
C GLU A 79 -13.17 -2.97 9.09
N MET A 80 -13.33 -2.38 7.90
CA MET A 80 -12.61 -2.78 6.72
C MET A 80 -11.10 -2.55 6.88
N GLY A 81 -10.72 -1.41 7.42
CA GLY A 81 -9.32 -1.07 7.65
C GLY A 81 -8.66 -2.02 8.63
N ALA A 82 -9.33 -2.32 9.74
CA ALA A 82 -8.81 -3.24 10.74
C ALA A 82 -8.66 -4.65 10.16
N THR A 83 -9.67 -5.12 9.43
CA THR A 83 -9.64 -6.44 8.81
C THR A 83 -8.50 -6.54 7.80
N PHE A 84 -8.36 -5.55 6.93
CA PHE A 84 -7.29 -5.53 5.94
C PHE A 84 -5.92 -5.54 6.61
N SER A 85 -5.74 -4.74 7.66
CA SER A 85 -4.44 -4.65 8.34
C SER A 85 -4.03 -5.99 8.94
N ILE A 86 -4.98 -6.71 9.54
CA ILE A 86 -4.72 -8.04 10.10
C ILE A 86 -4.32 -9.01 8.99
N ILE A 87 -5.07 -9.04 7.89
CA ILE A 87 -4.82 -9.95 6.78
C ILE A 87 -3.45 -9.64 6.14
N ALA A 88 -3.14 -8.37 5.94
CA ALA A 88 -1.87 -7.97 5.33
C ALA A 88 -0.68 -8.46 6.16
N LYS A 89 -0.76 -8.33 7.48
CA LYS A 89 0.32 -8.78 8.36
C LYS A 89 0.42 -10.29 8.42
N GLN A 90 -0.71 -10.99 8.36
CA GLN A 90 -0.70 -12.45 8.29
C GLN A 90 -0.03 -12.93 7.00
N LEU A 91 -0.32 -12.30 5.87
CA LEU A 91 0.30 -12.63 4.59
C LEU A 91 1.81 -12.35 4.61
N GLU A 92 2.20 -11.24 5.23
CA GLU A 92 3.62 -10.91 5.38
C GLU A 92 4.36 -12.01 6.15
N LEU A 93 3.78 -12.47 7.24
CA LEU A 93 4.38 -13.54 8.05
C LEU A 93 4.38 -14.88 7.31
N GLU A 94 3.33 -15.16 6.54
CA GLU A 94 3.22 -16.43 5.82
C GLU A 94 4.26 -16.54 4.70
N TYR A 95 4.46 -15.46 3.93
CA TYR A 95 5.35 -15.50 2.78
C TYR A 95 6.76 -14.98 3.06
N GLY A 96 6.97 -14.41 4.24
CA GLY A 96 8.29 -13.89 4.62
C GLY A 96 8.75 -12.70 3.81
N LYS A 97 7.83 -11.93 3.25
CA LYS A 97 8.12 -10.73 2.48
C LYS A 97 7.36 -9.54 3.06
N PRO A 98 7.98 -8.35 3.11
CA PRO A 98 7.32 -7.17 3.68
C PRO A 98 6.08 -6.73 2.90
N VAL A 99 5.08 -6.27 3.63
CA VAL A 99 3.92 -5.59 3.08
C VAL A 99 3.86 -4.20 3.71
N GLY A 100 4.24 -3.19 2.94
CA GLY A 100 4.17 -1.80 3.39
C GLY A 100 2.76 -1.26 3.21
N MET A 101 2.25 -0.56 4.21
CA MET A 101 0.89 -0.06 4.18
C MET A 101 0.87 1.46 4.17
N GLY A 102 0.65 2.03 2.99
CA GLY A 102 0.41 3.45 2.83
C GLY A 102 -1.09 3.72 2.73
N ILE A 103 -1.82 3.37 3.78
CA ILE A 103 -3.26 3.51 3.84
C ILE A 103 -3.61 4.76 4.64
N ILE A 104 -4.38 5.65 4.01
CA ILE A 104 -4.91 6.83 4.68
C ILE A 104 -6.27 6.48 5.24
N GLY A 105 -6.47 6.67 6.53
CA GLY A 105 -7.66 6.25 7.22
C GLY A 105 -7.52 4.86 7.83
N PRO A 106 -8.61 4.30 8.35
CA PRO A 106 -9.98 4.83 8.35
C PRO A 106 -10.14 6.07 9.22
N GLY A 107 -11.21 6.83 8.96
CA GLY A 107 -11.54 8.00 9.76
C GLY A 107 -10.97 9.33 9.25
N ALA A 108 -10.22 9.31 8.14
CA ALA A 108 -9.68 10.52 7.56
C ALA A 108 -10.72 11.22 6.67
N THR A 109 -10.78 12.55 6.78
CA THR A 109 -11.55 13.36 5.83
C THR A 109 -10.73 13.55 4.56
N ALA A 110 -11.37 14.01 3.46
CA ALA A 110 -10.66 14.26 2.22
C ALA A 110 -9.54 15.30 2.40
N GLU A 111 -9.79 16.31 3.22
CA GLU A 111 -8.80 17.35 3.52
C GLU A 111 -7.60 16.78 4.27
N GLN A 112 -7.85 15.92 5.25
CA GLN A 112 -6.78 15.24 5.99
C GLN A 112 -6.00 14.31 5.06
N ALA A 113 -6.69 13.63 4.13
CA ALA A 113 -6.04 12.72 3.19
C ALA A 113 -5.04 13.46 2.31
N GLU A 114 -5.39 14.68 1.85
CA GLU A 114 -4.48 15.50 1.05
C GLU A 114 -3.17 15.78 1.78
N MET A 115 -3.21 15.90 3.10
CA MET A 115 -2.04 16.17 3.92
C MET A 115 -1.21 14.93 4.21
N ARG A 116 -1.71 13.74 3.84
CA ARG A 116 -1.08 12.46 4.18
C ARG A 116 -0.56 11.69 2.99
N VAL A 117 -0.36 12.37 1.85
CA VAL A 117 0.18 11.73 0.65
C VAL A 117 1.54 11.07 0.92
N ALA A 118 2.32 11.62 1.82
CA ALA A 118 3.64 11.09 2.19
C ALA A 118 3.59 9.69 2.83
N TYR A 119 2.41 9.20 3.21
CA TYR A 119 2.26 7.83 3.70
C TYR A 119 2.75 6.82 2.66
N ALA A 120 2.60 7.14 1.36
CA ALA A 120 3.09 6.27 0.30
C ALA A 120 4.60 6.09 0.38
N GLY A 121 5.35 7.17 0.47
CA GLY A 121 6.81 7.11 0.59
C GLY A 121 7.25 6.43 1.87
N ASN A 122 6.54 6.66 2.98
CA ASN A 122 6.86 6.00 4.24
C ASN A 122 6.71 4.49 4.12
N ALA A 123 5.66 4.02 3.45
CA ALA A 123 5.44 2.59 3.24
C ALA A 123 6.53 1.99 2.36
N VAL A 124 6.94 2.70 1.32
CA VAL A 124 8.04 2.25 0.45
C VAL A 124 9.32 2.12 1.24
N ARG A 125 9.69 3.13 2.01
CA ARG A 125 10.94 3.11 2.79
C ARG A 125 10.96 1.96 3.78
N ALA A 126 9.84 1.72 4.48
CA ALA A 126 9.75 0.63 5.43
C ALA A 126 9.90 -0.72 4.72
N SER A 127 9.23 -0.90 3.58
CA SER A 127 9.29 -2.16 2.83
C SER A 127 10.69 -2.45 2.31
N VAL A 128 11.37 -1.43 1.79
CA VAL A 128 12.73 -1.60 1.28
C VAL A 128 13.69 -1.97 2.42
N ARG A 129 13.57 -1.30 3.56
CA ARG A 129 14.42 -1.62 4.71
C ARG A 129 14.20 -3.04 5.20
N MET A 130 12.95 -3.49 5.26
CA MET A 130 12.64 -4.83 5.76
C MET A 130 12.98 -5.93 4.75
N ALA A 131 13.05 -5.61 3.47
CA ALA A 131 13.41 -6.58 2.43
C ALA A 131 14.93 -6.81 2.33
N ARG A 132 15.71 -5.93 2.92
CA ARG A 132 17.18 -6.02 2.89
C ARG A 132 17.77 -6.85 4.04
#